data_9322ebd74b0810677f51dfd476a864f2
#
_entry.id   9322ebd74b0810677f51dfd476a864f2
#
_cell.length_a   1.000
_cell.length_b   1.000
_cell.length_c   1.000
_cell.angle_alpha   90.00
_cell.angle_beta   90.00
_cell.angle_gamma   90.00
#
_symmetry.space_group_name_H-M   'P 1'
#
loop_
_entity.id
_entity.type
_entity.pdbx_description
1 polymer ?
#
loop_
_entity_poly.entity_id
_entity_poly.type
_entity_poly.pdbx_seq_one_letter_code
_entity_poly.pdbx_strand_id
1 'polypeptide(L)'
;ISPDVGVVVRARAIAKRVNCDLAIIDKRRERASVSEVVNIIGEVSNKNCILIDDICDTAGTLTNAATALKNKNAKSVYAYITHGVLSDPAIERIEKSPIDKMIITDSILPRNDVINSDKIEILSIAPLIGEAIGRITDNRSVSSLFA
;
A
#
# COMPACT_ATOMS: atom_id res chain seq x y z
N ILE A 1 6.18 -1.64 5.34
CA ILE A 1 6.02 -0.30 5.94
C ILE A 1 4.55 -0.05 6.22
N SER A 2 4.22 0.39 7.44
CA SER A 2 2.92 0.98 7.75
C SER A 2 2.93 2.47 7.40
N PRO A 3 2.05 2.97 6.49
CA PRO A 3 2.03 4.38 6.10
C PRO A 3 1.50 5.32 7.19
N ASP A 4 0.88 4.77 8.23
CA ASP A 4 0.45 5.48 9.44
C ASP A 4 0.28 4.51 10.62
N VAL A 5 -0.03 5.04 11.81
CA VAL A 5 -0.20 4.24 13.02
C VAL A 5 -1.48 3.38 13.00
N GLY A 6 -2.48 3.73 12.20
CA GLY A 6 -3.76 3.00 12.12
C GLY A 6 -3.65 1.65 11.42
N VAL A 7 -2.71 1.49 10.49
CA VAL A 7 -2.51 0.26 9.69
C VAL A 7 -1.41 -0.65 10.23
N VAL A 8 -0.80 -0.34 11.38
CA VAL A 8 0.35 -1.09 11.96
C VAL A 8 0.02 -2.58 12.16
N VAL A 9 -1.18 -2.91 12.61
CA VAL A 9 -1.57 -4.32 12.86
C VAL A 9 -1.53 -5.12 11.55
N ARG A 10 -2.06 -4.56 10.46
CA ARG A 10 -2.05 -5.19 9.13
C ARG A 10 -0.63 -5.33 8.60
N ALA A 11 0.15 -4.26 8.62
CA ALA A 11 1.53 -4.28 8.15
C ALA A 11 2.39 -5.29 8.94
N ARG A 12 2.17 -5.42 10.25
CA ARG A 12 2.85 -6.40 11.11
C ARG A 12 2.47 -7.84 10.73
N ALA A 13 1.19 -8.11 10.46
CA ALA A 13 0.74 -9.43 10.04
C ALA A 13 1.41 -9.86 8.73
N ILE A 14 1.50 -8.95 7.77
CA ILE A 14 2.16 -9.20 6.48
C ILE A 14 3.67 -9.38 6.68
N ALA A 15 4.33 -8.49 7.43
CA ALA A 15 5.76 -8.58 7.72
C ALA A 15 6.12 -9.93 8.34
N LYS A 16 5.31 -10.42 9.28
CA LYS A 16 5.48 -11.75 9.89
C LYS A 16 5.35 -12.89 8.86
N ARG A 17 4.37 -12.81 7.95
CA ARG A 17 4.17 -13.84 6.91
C ARG A 17 5.34 -13.94 5.93
N VAL A 18 5.88 -12.80 5.51
CA VAL A 18 7.00 -12.75 4.56
C VAL A 18 8.37 -12.70 5.24
N ASN A 19 8.41 -12.85 6.56
CA ASN A 19 9.62 -12.85 7.39
C ASN A 19 10.52 -11.64 7.12
N CYS A 20 9.96 -10.43 7.19
CA CYS A 20 10.71 -9.19 7.01
C CYS A 20 10.50 -8.22 8.17
N ASP A 21 11.37 -7.21 8.24
CA ASP A 21 11.27 -6.12 9.23
C ASP A 21 10.03 -5.27 9.00
N LEU A 22 9.58 -4.61 10.08
CA LEU A 22 8.49 -3.62 10.06
C LEU A 22 9.06 -2.24 10.38
N ALA A 23 8.71 -1.24 9.58
CA ALA A 23 8.84 0.15 9.97
C ALA A 23 7.50 0.86 9.89
N ILE A 24 7.36 1.94 10.68
CA ILE A 24 6.10 2.69 10.84
C ILE A 24 6.37 4.16 10.55
N ILE A 25 5.49 4.77 9.78
CA ILE A 25 5.50 6.20 9.55
C ILE A 25 4.56 6.84 10.55
N ASP A 26 5.13 7.60 11.50
CA ASP A 26 4.38 8.39 12.48
C ASP A 26 4.27 9.83 11.99
N LYS A 27 3.05 10.27 11.69
CA LYS A 27 2.73 11.62 11.24
C LYS A 27 2.23 12.43 12.43
N ARG A 28 3.02 13.41 12.86
CA ARG A 28 2.60 14.35 13.90
C ARG A 28 2.22 15.69 13.26
N ARG A 29 0.97 16.08 13.41
CA ARG A 29 0.50 17.44 13.12
C ARG A 29 0.65 18.27 14.38
N GLU A 30 1.73 19.03 14.48
CA GLU A 30 1.92 19.91 15.67
C GLU A 30 1.00 21.14 15.67
N ARG A 31 0.57 21.65 14.52
CA ARG A 31 -0.44 22.72 14.33
C ARG A 31 -0.92 22.77 12.89
N ALA A 32 -2.10 23.37 12.66
CA ALA A 32 -2.74 23.48 11.32
C ALA A 32 -1.98 24.30 10.25
N SER A 33 -0.84 24.90 10.59
CA SER A 33 -0.04 25.76 9.70
C SER A 33 1.46 25.40 9.61
N VAL A 34 1.89 24.29 10.22
CA VAL A 34 3.29 23.84 10.21
C VAL A 34 3.43 22.60 9.35
N SER A 35 4.53 22.50 8.60
CA SER A 35 4.86 21.32 7.78
C SER A 35 4.74 20.03 8.56
N GLU A 36 4.09 19.04 7.97
CA GLU A 36 3.88 17.71 8.55
C GLU A 36 5.23 17.07 8.89
N VAL A 37 5.52 16.88 10.18
CA VAL A 37 6.74 16.19 10.60
C VAL A 37 6.47 14.69 10.46
N VAL A 38 7.18 14.06 9.52
CA VAL A 38 7.13 12.61 9.30
C VAL A 38 8.29 11.97 10.05
N ASN A 39 7.99 11.19 11.08
CA ASN A 39 8.97 10.38 11.78
C ASN A 39 8.87 8.92 11.33
N ILE A 40 10.00 8.28 11.03
CA ILE A 40 10.05 6.86 10.67
C ILE A 40 10.64 6.09 11.83
N ILE A 41 9.85 5.14 12.35
CA ILE A 41 10.24 4.23 13.43
C ILE A 41 10.63 2.90 12.77
N GLY A 42 11.89 2.52 12.88
CA GLY A 42 12.47 1.34 12.24
C GLY A 42 13.55 1.70 11.22
N GLU A 43 14.32 0.70 10.76
CA GLU A 43 15.44 0.88 9.84
C GLU A 43 14.99 0.68 8.40
N VAL A 44 15.22 1.68 7.54
CA VAL A 44 14.81 1.68 6.12
C VAL A 44 15.95 1.97 5.14
N SER A 45 17.11 2.41 5.67
CA SER A 45 18.26 2.77 4.83
C SER A 45 18.78 1.57 4.04
N ASN A 46 19.00 1.76 2.73
CA ASN A 46 19.41 0.73 1.78
C ASN A 46 18.46 -0.49 1.67
N LYS A 47 17.22 -0.39 2.18
CA LYS A 47 16.21 -1.45 2.10
C LYS A 47 15.21 -1.21 0.97
N ASN A 48 14.68 -2.31 0.43
CA ASN A 48 13.48 -2.28 -0.41
C ASN A 48 12.27 -2.16 0.50
N CYS A 49 11.53 -1.07 0.39
CA CYS A 49 10.40 -0.74 1.25
C CYS A 49 9.07 -1.03 0.54
N ILE A 50 8.14 -1.68 1.24
CA ILE A 50 6.80 -1.94 0.73
C ILE A 50 5.80 -1.25 1.65
N LEU A 51 5.13 -0.21 1.16
CA LEU A 51 4.00 0.44 1.81
C LEU A 51 2.77 -0.46 1.66
N ILE A 52 2.06 -0.72 2.76
CA ILE A 52 0.87 -1.58 2.77
C ILE A 52 -0.31 -0.77 3.27
N ASP A 53 -1.39 -0.72 2.48
CA ASP A 53 -2.65 -0.12 2.90
C ASP A 53 -3.84 -0.87 2.29
N ASP A 54 -5.06 -0.61 2.80
CA ASP A 54 -6.28 -1.18 2.21
C ASP A 54 -6.86 -0.31 1.10
N ILE A 55 -6.81 1.01 1.25
CA ILE A 55 -7.45 1.95 0.33
C ILE A 55 -6.47 3.07 -0.05
N CYS A 56 -6.38 3.34 -1.35
CA CYS A 56 -5.75 4.54 -1.87
C CYS A 56 -6.79 5.37 -2.62
N ASP A 57 -7.12 6.54 -2.07
CA ASP A 57 -8.00 7.50 -2.73
C ASP A 57 -7.17 8.53 -3.51
N THR A 58 -6.78 9.64 -2.93
CA THR A 58 -6.05 10.73 -3.62
C THR A 58 -4.53 10.53 -3.66
N ALA A 59 -4.02 9.43 -3.15
CA ALA A 59 -2.61 9.05 -3.05
C ALA A 59 -1.70 9.98 -2.21
N GLY A 60 -2.22 11.05 -1.62
CA GLY A 60 -1.39 12.01 -0.88
C GLY A 60 -0.60 11.37 0.28
N THR A 61 -1.23 10.51 1.08
CA THR A 61 -0.58 9.79 2.18
C THR A 61 0.57 8.91 1.69
N LEU A 62 0.34 8.12 0.63
CA LEU A 62 1.33 7.18 0.11
C LEU A 62 2.52 7.89 -0.55
N THR A 63 2.27 8.95 -1.33
CA THR A 63 3.34 9.71 -2.00
C THR A 63 4.21 10.48 -1.02
N ASN A 64 3.62 11.06 0.03
CA ASN A 64 4.36 11.68 1.13
C ASN A 64 5.20 10.65 1.91
N ALA A 65 4.62 9.47 2.18
CA ALA A 65 5.30 8.36 2.82
C ALA A 65 6.51 7.89 1.98
N ALA A 66 6.34 7.73 0.68
CA ALA A 66 7.41 7.35 -0.24
C ALA A 66 8.55 8.38 -0.27
N THR A 67 8.22 9.66 -0.29
CA THR A 67 9.19 10.75 -0.21
C THR A 67 9.99 10.71 1.09
N ALA A 68 9.32 10.49 2.22
CA ALA A 68 9.97 10.36 3.52
C ALA A 68 10.92 9.15 3.58
N LEU A 69 10.53 8.01 3.00
CA LEU A 69 11.38 6.82 2.91
C LEU A 69 12.63 7.07 2.05
N LYS A 70 12.48 7.69 0.88
CA LYS A 70 13.63 8.03 0.01
C LYS A 70 14.56 9.04 0.68
N ASN A 71 14.05 10.01 1.43
CA ASN A 71 14.85 10.96 2.23
C ASN A 71 15.64 10.26 3.35
N LYS A 72 15.25 9.05 3.74
CA LYS A 72 15.97 8.16 4.66
C LYS A 72 16.78 7.08 3.93
N ASN A 73 17.12 7.33 2.66
CA ASN A 73 17.94 6.46 1.81
C ASN A 73 17.34 5.06 1.58
N ALA A 74 16.01 4.92 1.53
CA ALA A 74 15.41 3.67 1.07
C ALA A 74 15.85 3.38 -0.38
N LYS A 75 16.25 2.13 -0.66
CA LYS A 75 16.73 1.70 -1.98
C LYS A 75 15.59 1.77 -3.01
N SER A 76 14.46 1.21 -2.69
CA SER A 76 13.25 1.23 -3.52
C SER A 76 12.01 1.37 -2.64
N VAL A 77 10.92 1.89 -3.23
CA VAL A 77 9.63 2.05 -2.55
C VAL A 77 8.52 1.51 -3.45
N TYR A 78 7.88 0.45 -3.01
CA TYR A 78 6.69 -0.14 -3.61
C TYR A 78 5.47 0.16 -2.74
N ALA A 79 4.27 0.15 -3.34
CA ALA A 79 3.01 0.24 -2.61
C ALA A 79 2.11 -0.93 -3.00
N TYR A 80 1.54 -1.63 -2.02
CA TYR A 80 0.58 -2.71 -2.21
C TYR A 80 -0.73 -2.32 -1.55
N ILE A 81 -1.75 -2.12 -2.38
CA ILE A 81 -3.04 -1.54 -1.98
C ILE A 81 -4.16 -2.47 -2.44
N THR A 82 -5.10 -2.77 -1.56
CA THR A 82 -6.24 -3.60 -1.96
C THR A 82 -7.19 -2.82 -2.87
N HIS A 83 -7.65 -1.64 -2.44
CA HIS A 83 -8.67 -0.87 -3.15
C HIS A 83 -8.08 0.41 -3.74
N GLY A 84 -7.82 0.41 -5.05
CA GLY A 84 -7.36 1.58 -5.79
C GLY A 84 -8.55 2.42 -6.23
N VAL A 85 -9.08 3.32 -5.37
CA VAL A 85 -10.11 4.29 -5.75
C VAL A 85 -9.54 5.29 -6.75
N LEU A 86 -8.34 5.79 -6.46
CA LEU A 86 -7.50 6.64 -7.30
C LEU A 86 -8.23 7.87 -7.87
N SER A 87 -9.00 8.55 -6.99
CA SER A 87 -9.65 9.82 -7.34
C SER A 87 -8.62 10.90 -7.69
N ASP A 88 -9.00 11.83 -8.58
CA ASP A 88 -8.11 12.93 -8.96
C ASP A 88 -7.63 13.74 -7.73
N PRO A 89 -6.34 14.09 -7.72
CA PRO A 89 -5.28 13.92 -8.70
C PRO A 89 -4.33 12.73 -8.41
N ALA A 90 -4.84 11.54 -8.04
CA ALA A 90 -4.02 10.41 -7.57
C ALA A 90 -2.97 9.97 -8.59
N ILE A 91 -3.36 9.79 -9.86
CA ILE A 91 -2.45 9.31 -10.90
C ILE A 91 -1.29 10.28 -11.10
N GLU A 92 -1.59 11.58 -11.24
CA GLU A 92 -0.56 12.60 -11.38
C GLU A 92 0.43 12.60 -10.20
N ARG A 93 -0.08 12.42 -8.97
CA ARG A 93 0.74 12.35 -7.76
C ARG A 93 1.63 11.11 -7.76
N ILE A 94 1.10 9.95 -8.13
CA ILE A 94 1.84 8.70 -8.19
C ILE A 94 2.96 8.81 -9.24
N GLU A 95 2.67 9.31 -10.44
CA GLU A 95 3.65 9.47 -11.51
C GLU A 95 4.81 10.40 -11.12
N LYS A 96 4.51 11.49 -10.41
CA LYS A 96 5.52 12.44 -9.92
C LYS A 96 6.23 12.00 -8.64
N SER A 97 5.74 10.97 -7.97
CA SER A 97 6.28 10.49 -6.69
C SER A 97 7.50 9.60 -6.88
N PRO A 98 8.29 9.37 -5.84
CA PRO A 98 9.38 8.40 -5.84
C PRO A 98 8.92 6.95 -5.61
N ILE A 99 7.64 6.63 -5.77
CA ILE A 99 7.14 5.25 -5.80
C ILE A 99 7.66 4.59 -7.08
N ASP A 100 8.36 3.47 -6.92
CA ASP A 100 8.90 2.70 -8.05
C ASP A 100 7.78 1.92 -8.76
N LYS A 101 6.86 1.31 -7.99
CA LYS A 101 5.67 0.62 -8.52
C LYS A 101 4.57 0.58 -7.45
N MET A 102 3.32 0.73 -7.87
CA MET A 102 2.13 0.50 -7.06
C MET A 102 1.38 -0.71 -7.59
N ILE A 103 1.06 -1.65 -6.72
CA ILE A 103 0.24 -2.81 -7.04
C ILE A 103 -1.13 -2.60 -6.39
N ILE A 104 -2.18 -2.66 -7.17
CA ILE A 104 -3.57 -2.61 -6.72
C ILE A 104 -4.31 -3.87 -7.14
N THR A 105 -5.46 -4.15 -6.53
CA THR A 105 -6.32 -5.23 -7.01
C THR A 105 -7.40 -4.68 -7.97
N ASP A 106 -8.04 -5.59 -8.70
CA ASP A 106 -9.21 -5.31 -9.54
C ASP A 106 -10.55 -5.32 -8.75
N SER A 107 -10.48 -5.10 -7.42
CA SER A 107 -11.67 -4.98 -6.56
C SER A 107 -12.54 -3.75 -6.89
N ILE A 108 -11.95 -2.76 -7.54
CA ILE A 108 -12.62 -1.61 -8.16
C ILE A 108 -12.23 -1.63 -9.63
N LEU A 109 -13.19 -1.42 -10.52
CA LEU A 109 -12.93 -1.39 -11.95
C LEU A 109 -11.96 -0.24 -12.28
N PRO A 110 -10.75 -0.57 -12.78
CA PRO A 110 -9.75 0.46 -13.04
C PRO A 110 -10.15 1.32 -14.26
N ARG A 111 -9.91 2.62 -14.15
CA ARG A 111 -10.09 3.57 -15.25
C ARG A 111 -8.95 3.43 -16.27
N ASN A 112 -9.15 3.98 -17.47
CA ASN A 112 -8.16 3.91 -18.55
C ASN A 112 -6.82 4.57 -18.18
N ASP A 113 -6.83 5.66 -17.42
CA ASP A 113 -5.63 6.33 -16.94
C ASP A 113 -4.83 5.47 -15.95
N VAL A 114 -5.52 4.66 -15.14
CA VAL A 114 -4.89 3.67 -14.24
C VAL A 114 -4.26 2.54 -15.03
N ILE A 115 -4.99 1.99 -16.03
CA ILE A 115 -4.52 0.88 -16.87
C ILE A 115 -3.28 1.27 -17.69
N ASN A 116 -3.22 2.52 -18.13
CA ASN A 116 -2.14 3.05 -18.97
C ASN A 116 -0.96 3.61 -18.17
N SER A 117 -0.99 3.59 -16.83
CA SER A 117 0.11 4.05 -16.00
C SER A 117 1.26 3.06 -15.98
N ASP A 118 2.48 3.52 -16.27
CA ASP A 118 3.68 2.70 -16.17
C ASP A 118 4.05 2.32 -14.72
N LYS A 119 3.50 3.05 -13.74
CA LYS A 119 3.77 2.82 -12.32
C LYS A 119 2.74 1.95 -11.61
N ILE A 120 1.59 1.67 -12.23
CA ILE A 120 0.51 0.90 -11.59
C ILE A 120 0.42 -0.49 -12.24
N GLU A 121 0.35 -1.51 -11.41
CA GLU A 121 0.11 -2.89 -11.80
C GLU A 121 -1.17 -3.39 -11.15
N ILE A 122 -2.01 -4.07 -11.92
CA ILE A 122 -3.30 -4.57 -11.47
C ILE A 122 -3.21 -6.07 -11.25
N LEU A 123 -3.46 -6.50 -10.01
CA LEU A 123 -3.52 -7.91 -9.62
C LEU A 123 -4.98 -8.34 -9.51
N SER A 124 -5.38 -9.35 -10.28
CA SER A 124 -6.75 -9.87 -10.19
C SER A 124 -6.97 -10.69 -8.92
N ILE A 125 -8.03 -10.37 -8.19
CA ILE A 125 -8.53 -11.17 -7.06
C ILE A 125 -9.63 -12.17 -7.46
N ALA A 126 -10.00 -12.22 -8.74
CA ALA A 126 -11.05 -13.12 -9.24
C ALA A 126 -10.79 -14.60 -8.89
N PRO A 127 -9.56 -15.14 -9.00
CA PRO A 127 -9.28 -16.52 -8.59
C PRO A 127 -9.54 -16.78 -7.10
N LEU A 128 -9.15 -15.84 -6.23
CA LEU A 128 -9.37 -15.94 -4.77
C LEU A 128 -10.87 -15.91 -4.43
N ILE A 129 -11.61 -14.99 -5.04
CA ILE A 129 -13.05 -14.86 -4.83
C ILE A 129 -13.78 -16.09 -5.38
N GLY A 130 -13.40 -16.57 -6.58
CA GLY A 130 -13.97 -17.78 -7.18
C GLY A 130 -13.78 -19.01 -6.31
N GLU A 131 -12.57 -19.20 -5.75
CA GLU A 131 -12.29 -20.30 -4.81
C GLU A 131 -13.10 -20.15 -3.51
N ALA A 132 -13.24 -18.95 -2.97
CA ALA A 132 -14.06 -18.69 -1.78
C ALA A 132 -15.53 -19.05 -2.02
N ILE A 133 -16.10 -18.64 -3.16
CA ILE A 133 -17.48 -18.95 -3.55
C ILE A 133 -17.65 -20.49 -3.69
N GLY A 134 -16.74 -21.16 -4.40
CA GLY A 134 -16.78 -22.61 -4.58
C GLY A 134 -16.75 -23.35 -3.23
N ARG A 135 -15.90 -22.95 -2.29
CA ARG A 135 -15.84 -23.54 -0.94
C ARG A 135 -17.13 -23.35 -0.16
N ILE A 136 -17.72 -22.15 -0.23
CA ILE A 136 -19.01 -21.87 0.43
C ILE A 136 -20.11 -22.79 -0.16
N THR A 137 -20.17 -22.92 -1.48
CA THR A 137 -21.15 -23.77 -2.17
C THR A 137 -21.00 -25.25 -1.76
N ASP A 138 -19.77 -25.71 -1.60
CA ASP A 138 -19.45 -27.10 -1.21
C ASP A 138 -19.42 -27.31 0.31
N ASN A 139 -19.85 -26.34 1.13
CA ASN A 139 -19.76 -26.37 2.59
C ASN A 139 -18.34 -26.63 3.12
N ARG A 140 -17.30 -26.18 2.40
CA ARG A 140 -15.90 -26.27 2.81
C ARG A 140 -15.45 -24.99 3.53
N SER A 141 -14.44 -25.10 4.39
CA SER A 141 -13.89 -23.97 5.12
C SER A 141 -13.19 -22.96 4.18
N VAL A 142 -13.50 -21.67 4.33
CA VAL A 142 -12.81 -20.55 3.67
C VAL A 142 -11.60 -20.07 4.47
N SER A 143 -11.50 -20.35 5.78
CA SER A 143 -10.41 -19.83 6.63
C SER A 143 -9.02 -20.29 6.18
N SER A 144 -8.91 -21.48 5.56
CA SER A 144 -7.64 -21.98 5.02
C SER A 144 -7.12 -21.20 3.79
N LEU A 145 -7.92 -20.30 3.21
CA LEU A 145 -7.45 -19.38 2.17
C LEU A 145 -6.59 -18.23 2.76
N PHE A 146 -6.67 -18.03 4.07
CA PHE A 146 -6.01 -16.93 4.79
C PHE A 146 -4.97 -17.42 5.82
N ALA A 147 -4.71 -18.73 5.86
CA ALA A 147 -3.74 -19.36 6.75
C ALA A 147 -2.29 -19.14 6.28
#